data_ad913c72de4be1bf04db59ec1b7b45ae
#
_entry.id   ad913c72de4be1bf04db59ec1b7b45ae
#
_cell.length_a   1.000
_cell.length_b   1.000
_cell.length_c   1.000
_cell.angle_alpha   90.00
_cell.angle_beta   90.00
_cell.angle_gamma   90.00
#
_symmetry.space_group_name_H-M   'P 1'
#
loop_
_entity.id
_entity.type
_entity.pdbx_description
1 polymer ?
#
loop_
_entity_poly.entity_id
_entity_poly.type
_entity_poly.pdbx_seq_one_letter_code
_entity_poly.pdbx_strand_id
1 'polypeptide(L)'
;MKRLDYDFFHRSCPEVAEDLVGKVLIHKGNQLRISETECYCGENDTACHASKGRTKRTEVMYMAAGTVYVYLCYGMHWMLNIVTGEKDHPEAVLIRACVEAPGPGKLTKTLGITGNENRSSVVTSEELWIADDGFSCEIETDKRVGIGYASQEDQNRLWRFKIK
;
A
#
# COMPACT_ATOMS: atom_id res chain seq x y z
N MET A 1 1.19 3.05 -21.24
CA MET A 1 0.73 2.55 -19.93
C MET A 1 -0.46 3.37 -19.43
N LYS A 2 -1.36 2.72 -18.74
CA LYS A 2 -2.61 3.33 -18.29
C LYS A 2 -2.56 3.64 -16.81
N ARG A 3 -2.81 4.89 -16.42
CA ARG A 3 -2.93 5.30 -15.02
C ARG A 3 -4.12 4.58 -14.35
N LEU A 4 -3.91 4.05 -13.15
CA LEU A 4 -4.99 3.49 -12.34
C LEU A 4 -5.85 4.61 -11.79
N ASP A 5 -7.17 4.42 -11.86
CA ASP A 5 -8.17 5.42 -11.48
C ASP A 5 -8.77 5.16 -10.09
N TYR A 6 -9.70 6.04 -9.68
CA TYR A 6 -10.40 5.90 -8.42
C TYR A 6 -11.10 4.54 -8.29
N ASP A 7 -11.75 4.07 -9.35
CA ASP A 7 -12.51 2.81 -9.30
C ASP A 7 -11.62 1.60 -9.01
N PHE A 8 -10.35 1.65 -9.46
CA PHE A 8 -9.39 0.59 -9.14
C PHE A 8 -9.17 0.47 -7.62
N PHE A 9 -9.04 1.59 -6.93
CA PHE A 9 -8.75 1.62 -5.49
C PHE A 9 -10.00 1.52 -4.62
N HIS A 10 -11.17 1.82 -5.17
CA HIS A 10 -12.47 1.80 -4.48
C HIS A 10 -13.05 0.38 -4.44
N ARG A 11 -12.25 -0.56 -3.97
CA ARG A 11 -12.59 -1.98 -3.83
C ARG A 11 -12.04 -2.50 -2.50
N SER A 12 -12.31 -3.75 -2.17
CA SER A 12 -11.77 -4.34 -0.95
C SER A 12 -10.24 -4.36 -0.96
N CYS A 13 -9.65 -4.17 0.21
CA CYS A 13 -8.20 -4.12 0.36
C CYS A 13 -7.49 -5.37 -0.19
N PRO A 14 -7.94 -6.62 0.08
CA PRO A 14 -7.28 -7.80 -0.49
C PRO A 14 -7.29 -7.83 -2.01
N GLU A 15 -8.39 -7.45 -2.65
CA GLU A 15 -8.48 -7.39 -4.11
C GLU A 15 -7.48 -6.38 -4.69
N VAL A 16 -7.43 -5.18 -4.13
CA VAL A 16 -6.52 -4.14 -4.58
C VAL A 16 -5.07 -4.55 -4.35
N ALA A 17 -4.76 -5.14 -3.20
CA ALA A 17 -3.40 -5.59 -2.87
C ALA A 17 -2.89 -6.60 -3.89
N GLU A 18 -3.72 -7.58 -4.26
CA GLU A 18 -3.37 -8.59 -5.26
C GLU A 18 -3.16 -7.96 -6.62
N ASP A 19 -4.09 -7.11 -7.06
CA ASP A 19 -4.05 -6.50 -8.39
C ASP A 19 -2.94 -5.43 -8.54
N LEU A 20 -2.44 -4.88 -7.46
CA LEU A 20 -1.29 -3.95 -7.49
C LEU A 20 0.03 -4.65 -7.78
N VAL A 21 0.15 -5.94 -7.49
CA VAL A 21 1.38 -6.69 -7.80
C VAL A 21 1.57 -6.73 -9.31
N GLY A 22 2.74 -6.34 -9.78
CA GLY A 22 3.06 -6.25 -11.20
C GLY A 22 2.77 -4.89 -11.84
N LYS A 23 2.10 -3.97 -11.15
CA LYS A 23 1.89 -2.61 -11.64
C LYS A 23 3.16 -1.76 -11.49
N VAL A 24 3.18 -0.61 -12.14
CA VAL A 24 4.32 0.31 -12.13
C VAL A 24 4.04 1.47 -11.18
N LEU A 25 4.90 1.64 -10.20
CA LEU A 25 4.88 2.77 -9.28
C LEU A 25 5.76 3.89 -9.83
N ILE A 26 5.22 5.08 -9.97
CA ILE A 26 5.88 6.22 -10.61
C ILE A 26 5.94 7.39 -9.63
N HIS A 27 7.14 7.94 -9.44
CA HIS A 27 7.33 9.17 -8.67
C HIS A 27 8.33 10.08 -9.37
N LYS A 28 7.88 11.28 -9.72
CA LYS A 28 8.71 12.30 -10.41
C LYS A 28 9.43 11.73 -11.64
N GLY A 29 8.73 10.91 -12.42
CA GLY A 29 9.24 10.28 -13.62
C GLY A 29 10.05 9.00 -13.43
N ASN A 30 10.45 8.67 -12.22
CA ASN A 30 11.15 7.42 -11.92
C ASN A 30 10.14 6.29 -11.71
N GLN A 31 10.44 5.12 -12.21
CA GLN A 31 9.51 3.98 -12.26
C GLN A 31 10.10 2.74 -11.60
N LEU A 32 9.30 2.06 -10.77
CA LEU A 32 9.64 0.76 -10.22
C LEU A 32 8.45 -0.18 -10.39
N ARG A 33 8.71 -1.46 -10.61
CA ARG A 33 7.66 -2.49 -10.70
C ARG A 33 7.35 -3.03 -9.32
N ILE A 34 6.10 -2.92 -8.91
CA ILE A 34 5.63 -3.46 -7.63
C ILE A 34 5.71 -4.99 -7.67
N SER A 35 6.44 -5.57 -6.73
CA SER A 35 6.62 -7.02 -6.63
C SER A 35 5.94 -7.63 -5.41
N GLU A 36 5.61 -6.83 -4.40
CA GLU A 36 5.03 -7.35 -3.17
C GLU A 36 4.17 -6.29 -2.47
N THR A 37 3.00 -6.71 -1.98
CA THR A 37 2.07 -5.87 -1.24
C THR A 37 1.57 -6.59 0.01
N GLU A 38 1.10 -5.82 1.00
CA GLU A 38 0.36 -6.36 2.15
C GLU A 38 -0.91 -5.54 2.34
N CYS A 39 -2.04 -6.19 2.66
CA CYS A 39 -3.26 -5.44 2.97
C CYS A 39 -3.52 -5.37 4.48
N TYR A 40 -4.06 -4.22 4.89
CA TYR A 40 -4.46 -3.91 6.27
C TYR A 40 -5.92 -3.46 6.25
N CYS A 41 -6.79 -4.25 6.86
CA CYS A 41 -8.22 -4.27 6.52
C CYS A 41 -9.13 -3.75 7.63
N GLY A 42 -8.85 -2.54 8.13
CA GLY A 42 -9.80 -1.84 8.97
C GLY A 42 -9.60 -2.02 10.47
N GLU A 43 -10.57 -1.53 11.23
CA GLU A 43 -10.49 -1.48 12.69
C GLU A 43 -10.51 -2.87 13.33
N ASN A 44 -11.08 -3.87 12.65
CA ASN A 44 -11.13 -5.25 13.13
C ASN A 44 -9.87 -6.06 12.83
N ASP A 45 -8.95 -5.52 12.04
CA ASP A 45 -7.66 -6.13 11.75
C ASP A 45 -6.65 -5.68 12.82
N THR A 46 -6.28 -6.58 13.72
CA THR A 46 -5.39 -6.26 14.84
C THR A 46 -3.97 -5.89 14.41
N ALA A 47 -3.58 -6.17 13.17
CA ALA A 47 -2.32 -5.75 12.60
C ALA A 47 -2.38 -4.34 11.99
N CYS A 48 -3.57 -3.80 11.75
CA CYS A 48 -3.79 -2.49 11.16
C CYS A 48 -3.61 -1.37 12.19
N HIS A 49 -3.00 -0.27 11.80
CA HIS A 49 -2.87 0.92 12.66
C HIS A 49 -4.24 1.42 13.15
N ALA A 50 -5.27 1.31 12.29
CA ALA A 50 -6.62 1.73 12.61
C ALA A 50 -7.33 0.83 13.63
N SER A 51 -6.74 -0.31 14.03
CA SER A 51 -7.31 -1.18 15.07
C SER A 51 -7.49 -0.45 16.41
N LYS A 52 -6.71 0.59 16.64
CA LYS A 52 -6.80 1.45 17.83
C LYS A 52 -7.72 2.65 17.64
N GLY A 53 -8.47 2.69 16.54
CA GLY A 53 -9.39 3.75 16.20
C GLY A 53 -8.75 4.90 15.44
N ARG A 54 -9.54 5.96 15.25
CA ARG A 54 -9.15 7.14 14.49
C ARG A 54 -8.30 8.08 15.34
N THR A 55 -7.06 8.29 14.92
CA THR A 55 -6.12 9.24 15.54
C THR A 55 -5.69 10.26 14.50
N LYS A 56 -4.95 11.29 14.91
CA LYS A 56 -4.39 12.28 13.98
C LYS A 56 -3.53 11.62 12.90
N ARG A 57 -2.79 10.57 13.25
CA ARG A 57 -1.95 9.80 12.32
C ARG A 57 -2.79 8.92 11.41
N THR A 58 -3.72 8.15 11.96
CA THR A 58 -4.51 7.18 11.22
C THR A 58 -5.66 7.79 10.45
N GLU A 59 -6.04 9.05 10.71
CA GLU A 59 -7.17 9.69 10.00
C GLU A 59 -7.02 9.66 8.48
N VAL A 60 -5.77 9.59 7.97
CA VAL A 60 -5.49 9.48 6.54
C VAL A 60 -6.09 8.21 5.95
N MET A 61 -6.09 7.11 6.72
CA MET A 61 -6.69 5.84 6.30
C MET A 61 -8.22 5.91 6.13
N TYR A 62 -8.85 6.91 6.74
CA TYR A 62 -10.31 7.14 6.64
C TYR A 62 -10.68 8.04 5.45
N MET A 63 -9.69 8.54 4.71
CA MET A 63 -9.90 9.38 3.53
C MET A 63 -10.31 8.55 2.32
N ALA A 64 -10.59 9.22 1.20
CA ALA A 64 -11.05 8.55 -0.01
C ALA A 64 -10.01 7.56 -0.57
N ALA A 65 -10.49 6.54 -1.27
CA ALA A 65 -9.63 5.57 -1.97
C ALA A 65 -8.65 6.28 -2.91
N GLY A 66 -7.43 5.76 -2.97
CA GLY A 66 -6.33 6.38 -3.72
C GLY A 66 -5.51 7.38 -2.93
N THR A 67 -5.94 7.75 -1.71
CA THR A 67 -5.16 8.62 -0.83
C THR A 67 -3.86 7.92 -0.41
N VAL A 68 -2.77 8.66 -0.41
CA VAL A 68 -1.46 8.17 0.02
C VAL A 68 -1.31 8.34 1.53
N TYR A 69 -0.95 7.26 2.20
CA TYR A 69 -0.63 7.24 3.63
C TYR A 69 0.83 6.85 3.80
N VAL A 70 1.65 7.83 4.17
CA VAL A 70 3.09 7.60 4.43
C VAL A 70 3.38 7.84 5.90
N TYR A 71 4.01 6.87 6.54
CA TYR A 71 4.45 7.02 7.92
C TYR A 71 5.92 6.58 8.09
N LEU A 72 6.53 7.06 9.15
CA LEU A 72 7.92 6.74 9.49
C LEU A 72 7.97 5.50 10.40
N CYS A 73 8.70 4.48 9.98
CA CYS A 73 8.86 3.23 10.72
C CYS A 73 10.22 3.23 11.42
N TYR A 74 10.21 3.01 12.74
CA TYR A 74 11.41 3.03 13.59
C TYR A 74 12.24 4.31 13.46
N GLY A 75 11.61 5.44 13.08
CA GLY A 75 12.30 6.71 12.89
C GLY A 75 13.27 6.73 11.70
N MET A 76 13.29 5.71 10.84
CA MET A 76 14.30 5.53 9.80
C MET A 76 13.73 5.36 8.39
N HIS A 77 12.60 4.66 8.25
CA HIS A 77 12.08 4.23 6.94
C HIS A 77 10.68 4.76 6.70
N TRP A 78 10.49 5.39 5.55
CA TRP A 78 9.17 5.81 5.10
C TRP A 78 8.44 4.60 4.50
N MET A 79 7.20 4.38 4.95
CA MET A 79 6.35 3.27 4.50
C MET A 79 5.21 3.85 3.67
N LEU A 80 5.12 3.42 2.40
CA LEU A 80 4.12 3.90 1.45
C LEU A 80 2.90 2.99 1.45
N ASN A 81 1.75 3.56 1.78
CA ASN A 81 0.46 2.87 1.71
C ASN A 81 -0.51 3.63 0.82
N ILE A 82 -1.42 2.90 0.19
CA ILE A 82 -2.50 3.47 -0.61
C ILE A 82 -3.82 3.08 0.03
N VAL A 83 -4.65 4.06 0.35
CA VAL A 83 -5.98 3.85 0.93
C VAL A 83 -6.91 3.22 -0.09
N THR A 84 -7.71 2.26 0.34
CA THR A 84 -8.67 1.52 -0.49
C THR A 84 -10.06 1.54 0.14
N GLY A 85 -11.06 1.03 -0.59
CA GLY A 85 -12.42 0.89 -0.08
C GLY A 85 -13.15 2.21 0.08
N GLU A 86 -14.16 2.20 0.95
CA GLU A 86 -15.02 3.35 1.19
C GLU A 86 -14.36 4.36 2.11
N LYS A 87 -14.64 5.64 1.88
CA LYS A 87 -14.29 6.72 2.80
C LYS A 87 -14.88 6.41 4.19
N ASP A 88 -14.14 6.75 5.23
CA ASP A 88 -14.46 6.47 6.64
C ASP A 88 -14.41 4.98 7.02
N HIS A 89 -13.95 4.12 6.11
CA HIS A 89 -13.69 2.70 6.35
C HIS A 89 -12.19 2.44 6.14
N PRO A 90 -11.37 2.37 7.21
CA PRO A 90 -9.92 2.48 7.11
C PRO A 90 -9.25 1.20 6.62
N GLU A 91 -9.07 1.11 5.31
CA GLU A 91 -8.32 0.04 4.66
C GLU A 91 -7.18 0.62 3.85
N ALA A 92 -6.03 -0.05 3.83
CA ALA A 92 -4.89 0.39 3.03
C ALA A 92 -4.01 -0.78 2.60
N VAL A 93 -3.32 -0.59 1.48
CA VAL A 93 -2.32 -1.52 0.96
C VAL A 93 -0.94 -0.93 1.16
N LEU A 94 -0.05 -1.65 1.85
CA LEU A 94 1.36 -1.32 1.93
C LEU A 94 2.06 -1.81 0.66
N ILE A 95 2.78 -0.93 -0.02
CA ILE A 95 3.71 -1.32 -1.08
C ILE A 95 4.98 -1.81 -0.40
N ARG A 96 5.18 -3.13 -0.40
CA ARG A 96 6.21 -3.76 0.41
C ARG A 96 7.53 -3.94 -0.32
N ALA A 97 7.50 -4.18 -1.62
CA ALA A 97 8.70 -4.32 -2.42
C ALA A 97 8.44 -3.97 -3.88
N CYS A 98 9.49 -3.53 -4.54
CA CYS A 98 9.55 -3.43 -5.99
C CYS A 98 10.69 -4.32 -6.49
N VAL A 99 10.61 -4.76 -7.74
CA VAL A 99 11.63 -5.65 -8.33
C VAL A 99 13.01 -5.03 -8.21
N GLU A 100 13.15 -3.75 -8.54
CA GLU A 100 14.41 -3.01 -8.55
C GLU A 100 14.83 -2.53 -7.15
N ALA A 101 13.92 -2.54 -6.20
CA ALA A 101 14.15 -2.07 -4.82
C ALA A 101 13.36 -2.95 -3.84
N PRO A 102 13.88 -4.14 -3.47
CA PRO A 102 13.16 -5.10 -2.64
C PRO A 102 13.18 -4.70 -1.16
N GLY A 103 12.10 -4.09 -0.71
CA GLY A 103 11.91 -3.68 0.67
C GLY A 103 11.13 -2.37 0.76
N PRO A 104 10.28 -2.21 1.79
CA PRO A 104 9.40 -1.04 1.87
C PRO A 104 10.17 0.27 2.05
N GLY A 105 11.25 0.26 2.83
CA GLY A 105 12.12 1.43 2.98
C GLY A 105 13.04 1.65 1.78
N LYS A 106 13.45 0.59 1.09
CA LYS A 106 14.31 0.69 -0.10
C LYS A 106 13.58 1.35 -1.26
N LEU A 107 12.33 0.95 -1.52
CA LEU A 107 11.56 1.52 -2.62
C LEU A 107 11.26 3.01 -2.41
N THR A 108 10.90 3.41 -1.21
CA THR A 108 10.64 4.82 -0.91
C THR A 108 11.91 5.65 -1.00
N LYS A 109 13.03 5.13 -0.52
CA LYS A 109 14.34 5.79 -0.63
C LYS A 109 14.75 5.96 -2.09
N THR A 110 14.61 4.90 -2.88
CA THR A 110 14.96 4.92 -4.32
C THR A 110 14.13 5.94 -5.10
N LEU A 111 12.83 6.04 -4.79
CA LEU A 111 11.91 6.96 -5.46
C LEU A 111 11.87 8.37 -4.83
N GLY A 112 12.52 8.56 -3.69
CA GLY A 112 12.48 9.84 -2.97
C GLY A 112 11.13 10.15 -2.35
N ILE A 113 10.36 9.12 -1.98
CA ILE A 113 9.07 9.26 -1.31
C ILE A 113 9.31 9.46 0.18
N THR A 114 8.68 10.49 0.75
CA THR A 114 8.80 10.85 2.16
C THR A 114 7.42 11.21 2.73
N GLY A 115 7.38 11.71 3.95
CA GLY A 115 6.14 12.26 4.53
C GLY A 115 5.52 13.41 3.75
N ASN A 116 6.25 14.02 2.82
CA ASN A 116 5.72 15.07 1.94
C ASN A 116 4.59 14.58 1.05
N GLU A 117 4.59 13.29 0.68
CA GLU A 117 3.55 12.69 -0.16
C GLU A 117 2.32 12.28 0.64
N ASN A 118 2.40 12.28 1.98
CA ASN A 118 1.27 11.91 2.84
C ASN A 118 0.06 12.80 2.58
N ARG A 119 -1.12 12.22 2.45
CA ARG A 119 -2.40 12.87 2.13
C ARG A 119 -2.58 13.28 0.66
N SER A 120 -1.58 13.07 -0.21
CA SER A 120 -1.77 13.21 -1.65
C SER A 120 -2.64 12.06 -2.20
N SER A 121 -2.95 12.12 -3.49
CA SER A 121 -3.75 11.05 -4.13
C SER A 121 -3.02 10.51 -5.35
N VAL A 122 -2.88 9.19 -5.44
CA VAL A 122 -2.33 8.55 -6.64
C VAL A 122 -3.27 8.66 -7.83
N VAL A 123 -4.53 9.05 -7.60
CA VAL A 123 -5.53 9.23 -8.66
C VAL A 123 -5.34 10.58 -9.36
N THR A 124 -4.98 11.62 -8.61
CA THR A 124 -4.91 13.00 -9.14
C THR A 124 -3.52 13.61 -9.17
N SER A 125 -2.56 13.09 -8.41
CA SER A 125 -1.20 13.62 -8.37
C SER A 125 -0.50 13.50 -9.72
N GLU A 126 0.22 14.55 -10.12
CA GLU A 126 1.07 14.50 -11.30
C GLU A 126 2.44 13.89 -11.00
N GLU A 127 2.83 13.81 -9.74
CA GLU A 127 4.15 13.34 -9.33
C GLU A 127 4.15 11.88 -8.88
N LEU A 128 3.14 11.44 -8.10
CA LEU A 128 3.06 10.10 -7.54
C LEU A 128 1.81 9.39 -8.02
N TRP A 129 1.96 8.36 -8.81
CA TRP A 129 0.84 7.59 -9.36
C TRP A 129 1.25 6.16 -9.70
N ILE A 130 0.27 5.34 -10.05
CA ILE A 130 0.48 3.92 -10.37
C ILE A 130 -0.17 3.63 -11.70
N ALA A 131 0.50 2.84 -12.54
CA ALA A 131 0.05 2.54 -13.89
C ALA A 131 0.06 1.05 -14.20
N ASP A 132 -0.80 0.68 -15.13
CA ASP A 132 -0.83 -0.64 -15.75
C ASP A 132 -0.17 -0.55 -17.12
N ASP A 133 0.89 -1.33 -17.33
CA ASP A 133 1.61 -1.43 -18.61
C ASP A 133 1.33 -2.74 -19.35
N GLY A 134 0.34 -3.50 -18.88
CA GLY A 134 -0.03 -4.79 -19.48
C GLY A 134 0.79 -5.99 -19.00
N PHE A 135 1.75 -5.77 -18.10
CA PHE A 135 2.54 -6.87 -17.52
C PHE A 135 1.62 -7.79 -16.70
N SER A 136 1.78 -9.09 -16.87
CA SER A 136 1.09 -10.10 -16.08
C SER A 136 2.08 -11.08 -15.47
N CYS A 137 1.74 -11.58 -14.30
CA CYS A 137 2.58 -12.52 -13.56
C CYS A 137 1.70 -13.46 -12.73
N GLU A 138 2.28 -14.59 -12.34
CA GLU A 138 1.67 -15.42 -11.31
C GLU A 138 1.93 -14.78 -9.95
N ILE A 139 0.93 -14.83 -9.08
CA ILE A 139 1.00 -14.23 -7.74
C ILE A 139 0.85 -15.36 -6.72
N GLU A 140 1.70 -15.34 -5.71
CA GLU A 140 1.56 -16.20 -4.54
C GLU A 140 1.20 -15.39 -3.31
N THR A 141 0.53 -16.03 -2.35
CA THR A 141 0.12 -15.41 -1.09
C THR A 141 0.95 -15.98 0.07
N ASP A 142 1.11 -15.17 1.11
CA ASP A 142 1.83 -15.53 2.32
C ASP A 142 1.32 -14.71 3.48
N LYS A 143 1.82 -14.99 4.67
CA LYS A 143 1.52 -14.20 5.88
C LYS A 143 2.23 -12.85 5.81
N ARG A 144 1.62 -11.85 6.43
CA ARG A 144 2.23 -10.52 6.57
C ARG A 144 3.46 -10.57 7.47
N VAL A 145 4.40 -9.66 7.23
CA VAL A 145 5.69 -9.60 7.92
C VAL A 145 5.65 -8.55 9.05
N GLY A 146 6.27 -8.88 10.19
CA GLY A 146 6.47 -7.92 11.28
C GLY A 146 5.21 -7.61 12.09
N ILE A 147 4.21 -8.48 12.09
CA ILE A 147 2.94 -8.29 12.78
C ILE A 147 2.77 -9.19 14.02
N GLY A 148 3.88 -9.52 14.69
CA GLY A 148 3.85 -10.39 15.88
C GLY A 148 3.00 -9.86 17.04
N TYR A 149 2.67 -8.57 17.04
CA TYR A 149 1.78 -7.94 18.02
C TYR A 149 0.29 -8.23 17.76
N ALA A 150 -0.06 -8.70 16.56
CA ALA A 150 -1.45 -8.96 16.18
C ALA A 150 -1.96 -10.28 16.78
N SER A 151 -3.30 -10.47 16.74
CA SER A 151 -3.91 -11.73 17.13
C SER A 151 -3.38 -12.88 16.27
N GLN A 152 -3.42 -14.10 16.80
CA GLN A 152 -2.97 -15.29 16.05
C GLN A 152 -3.77 -15.46 14.76
N GLU A 153 -5.08 -15.18 14.80
CA GLU A 153 -5.94 -15.23 13.61
C GLU A 153 -5.45 -14.29 12.52
N ASP A 154 -5.15 -13.03 12.89
CA ASP A 154 -4.69 -12.03 11.92
C ASP A 154 -3.27 -12.30 11.45
N GLN A 155 -2.39 -12.85 12.29
CA GLN A 155 -1.06 -13.29 11.89
C GLN A 155 -1.11 -14.40 10.83
N ASN A 156 -2.12 -15.26 10.87
CA ASN A 156 -2.26 -16.40 9.97
C ASN A 156 -2.94 -16.05 8.64
N ARG A 157 -3.51 -14.86 8.49
CA ARG A 157 -4.14 -14.45 7.25
C ARG A 157 -3.10 -14.32 6.13
N LEU A 158 -3.44 -14.83 4.93
CA LEU A 158 -2.58 -14.77 3.76
C LEU A 158 -2.79 -13.44 3.01
N TRP A 159 -2.47 -12.35 3.67
CA TRP A 159 -2.68 -10.99 3.18
C TRP A 159 -1.40 -10.29 2.71
N ARG A 160 -0.40 -11.07 2.35
CA ARG A 160 0.78 -10.63 1.63
C ARG A 160 0.78 -11.29 0.25
N PHE A 161 0.89 -10.48 -0.78
CA PHE A 161 0.81 -10.88 -2.18
C PHE A 161 2.14 -10.56 -2.86
N LYS A 162 2.69 -11.49 -3.60
CA LYS A 162 3.99 -11.31 -4.24
C LYS A 162 4.08 -12.05 -5.57
N ILE A 163 4.97 -11.57 -6.44
CA ILE A 163 5.30 -12.26 -7.68
C ILE A 163 5.91 -13.61 -7.32
N LYS A 164 5.36 -14.66 -7.93
CA LYS A 164 5.83 -16.02 -7.72
C LYS A 164 7.21 -16.26 -8.34
#